data_1be78b76965b6ac060156c93f258f767
#
_entry.id   1be78b76965b6ac060156c93f258f767
#
_cell.length_a   1.000
_cell.length_b   1.000
_cell.length_c   1.000
_cell.angle_alpha   90.00
_cell.angle_beta   90.00
_cell.angle_gamma   90.00
#
_symmetry.space_group_name_H-M   'P 1'
#
loop_
_entity.id
_entity.type
_entity.pdbx_description
1 polymer ?
#
loop_
_entity_poly.entity_id
_entity_poly.type
_entity_poly.pdbx_seq_one_letter_code
_entity_poly.pdbx_strand_id
1 'polypeptide(L)'
;MAMVFLFTTINYNNNIIIESCEKRRYFMPSTYAHYRLGLEVKNNLGAAERKVVEEYLELFMIGLHGPDILFYFNPLFSNQVNQIGYAMHGRSGKEFFENAAKVIKQHPDNKAYLSYVYGFICHFILDETCHGYIDEKIESSGISHTEIEVEFDRMLMVKDGYDPIRHRLTEHIVPSMENAEVIQAFFEGADSVQVYKALKGMIKSNNLLLAPSKGKRLLINALLKVTGNYKEMHGLVVNYKKNPLCDDSSRKLWFLYQEAKGSAVSLIHEYLSYMEGSENLNQIYSYSFGSKLIEEEEIKDEI
;
A
#
# COMPACT_ATOMS: atom_id res chain seq x y z
N MET A 1 -14.32 30.12 16.00
CA MET A 1 -15.16 30.82 15.02
C MET A 1 -15.35 29.91 13.84
N ALA A 2 -16.59 29.56 13.60
CA ALA A 2 -17.04 28.44 12.77
C ALA A 2 -16.72 28.60 11.29
N MET A 3 -16.43 27.50 10.61
CA MET A 3 -16.61 27.41 9.17
C MET A 3 -17.38 26.15 8.85
N VAL A 4 -18.69 26.31 8.86
CA VAL A 4 -19.67 25.42 8.23
C VAL A 4 -19.72 25.81 6.76
N PHE A 5 -19.44 24.91 5.84
CA PHE A 5 -19.77 25.09 4.44
C PHE A 5 -20.64 23.94 3.93
N LEU A 6 -21.82 24.39 3.54
CA LEU A 6 -22.93 23.73 2.87
C LEU A 6 -22.52 22.83 1.71
N PHE A 7 -23.14 21.66 1.66
CA PHE A 7 -23.28 20.86 0.45
C PHE A 7 -24.49 21.34 -0.34
N THR A 8 -24.28 21.95 -1.49
CA THR A 8 -25.32 22.13 -2.51
C THR A 8 -25.28 20.97 -3.50
N THR A 9 -26.36 20.25 -3.51
CA THR A 9 -26.72 19.21 -4.49
C THR A 9 -26.90 19.85 -5.86
N ILE A 10 -26.19 19.37 -6.87
CA ILE A 10 -26.52 19.59 -8.29
C ILE A 10 -26.91 18.25 -8.85
N ASN A 11 -28.20 18.10 -9.14
CA ASN A 11 -28.76 17.02 -9.95
C ASN A 11 -28.41 17.25 -11.41
N TYR A 12 -27.74 16.29 -12.05
CA TYR A 12 -27.78 16.12 -13.49
C TYR A 12 -28.19 14.68 -13.81
N ASN A 13 -29.37 14.58 -14.41
CA ASN A 13 -29.86 13.35 -15.03
C ASN A 13 -28.98 12.99 -16.23
N ASN A 14 -28.27 11.88 -16.13
CA ASN A 14 -27.94 11.05 -17.28
C ASN A 14 -27.91 9.60 -16.79
N ASN A 15 -28.81 8.80 -17.34
CA ASN A 15 -28.89 7.37 -17.15
C ASN A 15 -27.62 6.70 -17.71
N ILE A 16 -26.65 6.51 -16.86
CA ILE A 16 -25.63 5.49 -17.01
C ILE A 16 -25.92 4.52 -15.88
N ILE A 17 -26.20 3.28 -16.24
CA ILE A 17 -26.25 2.15 -15.33
C ILE A 17 -24.83 2.03 -14.76
N ILE A 18 -24.56 2.77 -13.69
CA ILE A 18 -23.40 2.52 -12.86
C ILE A 18 -23.87 1.37 -11.97
N GLU A 19 -23.52 0.14 -12.36
CA GLU A 19 -23.44 -0.94 -11.41
C GLU A 19 -22.73 -0.42 -10.18
N SER A 20 -23.33 -0.62 -9.04
CA SER A 20 -22.84 -0.21 -7.74
C SER A 20 -21.50 -0.91 -7.43
N CYS A 21 -20.44 -0.46 -8.04
CA CYS A 21 -19.11 -0.65 -7.51
C CYS A 21 -19.11 0.16 -6.21
N GLU A 22 -19.46 -0.50 -5.11
CA GLU A 22 -19.31 0.07 -3.78
C GLU A 22 -17.91 0.66 -3.74
N LYS A 23 -17.81 1.97 -3.54
CA LYS A 23 -16.54 2.69 -3.35
C LYS A 23 -15.89 2.16 -2.08
N ARG A 24 -15.27 0.98 -2.14
CA ARG A 24 -14.34 0.51 -1.11
C ARG A 24 -13.17 1.50 -1.16
N ARG A 25 -13.19 2.48 -0.26
CA ARG A 25 -12.04 3.32 -0.01
C ARG A 25 -11.03 2.43 0.72
N TYR A 26 -10.12 1.85 -0.05
CA TYR A 26 -8.96 1.16 0.49
C TYR A 26 -8.11 2.20 1.22
N PHE A 27 -8.27 2.31 2.51
CA PHE A 27 -7.31 2.96 3.38
C PHE A 27 -6.40 1.87 3.93
N MET A 28 -5.21 1.79 3.41
CA MET A 28 -4.23 0.78 3.78
C MET A 28 -3.47 1.20 5.04
N PRO A 29 -3.61 0.50 6.17
CA PRO A 29 -2.83 0.78 7.37
C PRO A 29 -1.66 -0.15 7.62
N SER A 30 -1.50 -1.25 6.88
CA SER A 30 -0.47 -2.28 7.12
C SER A 30 0.95 -1.80 6.77
N THR A 31 1.33 -0.64 7.30
CA THR A 31 2.64 -0.02 7.07
C THR A 31 3.77 -0.87 7.66
N TYR A 32 3.55 -1.49 8.85
CA TYR A 32 4.59 -2.23 9.52
C TYR A 32 4.84 -3.60 8.88
N ALA A 33 3.81 -4.31 8.47
CA ALA A 33 3.95 -5.62 7.82
C ALA A 33 4.74 -5.52 6.52
N HIS A 34 4.46 -4.52 5.68
CA HIS A 34 5.20 -4.26 4.45
C HIS A 34 6.68 -3.93 4.71
N TYR A 35 6.94 -3.00 5.64
CA TYR A 35 8.29 -2.64 6.03
C TYR A 35 9.09 -3.85 6.54
N ARG A 36 8.50 -4.61 7.44
CA ARG A 36 9.11 -5.80 8.04
C ARG A 36 9.39 -6.88 7.00
N LEU A 37 8.41 -7.14 6.10
CA LEU A 37 8.59 -8.08 4.99
C LEU A 37 9.80 -7.69 4.14
N GLY A 38 9.88 -6.42 3.75
CA GLY A 38 11.00 -5.94 2.94
C GLY A 38 12.36 -6.12 3.60
N LEU A 39 12.47 -5.90 4.91
CA LEU A 39 13.72 -6.18 5.64
C LEU A 39 14.08 -7.67 5.61
N GLU A 40 13.10 -8.55 5.81
CA GLU A 40 13.34 -10.00 5.75
C GLU A 40 13.69 -10.46 4.33
N VAL A 41 12.99 -9.95 3.31
CA VAL A 41 13.28 -10.22 1.89
C VAL A 41 14.69 -9.76 1.54
N LYS A 42 15.06 -8.52 1.86
CA LYS A 42 16.40 -7.97 1.62
C LYS A 42 17.50 -8.90 2.14
N ASN A 43 17.32 -9.45 3.33
CA ASN A 43 18.31 -10.34 3.95
C ASN A 43 18.41 -11.72 3.26
N ASN A 44 17.42 -12.09 2.46
CA ASN A 44 17.35 -13.36 1.72
C ASN A 44 17.64 -13.22 0.22
N LEU A 45 17.84 -12.00 -0.29
CA LEU A 45 18.20 -11.74 -1.69
C LEU A 45 19.58 -12.30 -2.04
N GLY A 46 19.77 -12.65 -3.32
CA GLY A 46 21.08 -12.92 -3.91
C GLY A 46 22.05 -11.73 -3.79
N ALA A 47 23.33 -11.97 -3.99
CA ALA A 47 24.34 -10.93 -3.79
C ALA A 47 24.17 -9.75 -4.77
N ALA A 48 23.72 -10.01 -6.00
CA ALA A 48 23.54 -8.97 -7.02
C ALA A 48 22.35 -8.06 -6.69
N GLU A 49 21.20 -8.65 -6.39
CA GLU A 49 19.96 -7.93 -6.04
C GLU A 49 20.14 -7.17 -4.71
N ARG A 50 20.75 -7.81 -3.72
CA ARG A 50 21.04 -7.19 -2.43
C ARG A 50 21.94 -5.96 -2.59
N LYS A 51 22.96 -6.02 -3.44
CA LYS A 51 23.83 -4.87 -3.71
C LYS A 51 23.04 -3.68 -4.27
N VAL A 52 22.11 -3.93 -5.19
CA VAL A 52 21.23 -2.87 -5.74
C VAL A 52 20.39 -2.25 -4.64
N VAL A 53 19.76 -3.08 -3.79
CA VAL A 53 18.95 -2.61 -2.67
C VAL A 53 19.76 -1.83 -1.64
N GLU A 54 20.97 -2.27 -1.31
CA GLU A 54 21.83 -1.58 -0.33
C GLU A 54 22.35 -0.23 -0.86
N GLU A 55 22.62 -0.13 -2.16
CA GLU A 55 23.07 1.10 -2.82
C GLU A 55 21.95 2.16 -2.87
N TYR A 56 20.69 1.74 -3.06
CA TYR A 56 19.51 2.61 -3.17
C TYR A 56 18.44 2.24 -2.14
N LEU A 57 18.84 2.07 -0.89
CA LEU A 57 18.00 1.54 0.19
C LEU A 57 16.74 2.39 0.43
N GLU A 58 16.85 3.71 0.34
CA GLU A 58 15.69 4.60 0.53
C GLU A 58 14.57 4.32 -0.47
N LEU A 59 14.92 4.11 -1.73
CA LEU A 59 13.96 3.80 -2.79
C LEU A 59 13.33 2.42 -2.60
N PHE A 60 14.12 1.41 -2.22
CA PHE A 60 13.57 0.11 -1.85
C PHE A 60 12.55 0.24 -0.72
N MET A 61 12.91 0.95 0.34
CA MET A 61 12.06 1.15 1.52
C MET A 61 10.76 1.89 1.18
N ILE A 62 10.79 2.87 0.28
CA ILE A 62 9.59 3.54 -0.20
C ILE A 62 8.78 2.61 -1.09
N GLY A 63 9.42 1.82 -1.95
CA GLY A 63 8.78 0.84 -2.81
C GLY A 63 7.95 -0.21 -2.06
N LEU A 64 8.33 -0.52 -0.81
CA LEU A 64 7.56 -1.41 0.08
C LEU A 64 6.12 -0.94 0.35
N HIS A 65 5.80 0.30 0.01
CA HIS A 65 4.46 0.86 0.15
C HIS A 65 3.74 1.00 -1.19
N GLY A 66 4.34 0.53 -2.28
CA GLY A 66 3.71 0.44 -3.59
C GLY A 66 2.98 1.71 -4.01
N PRO A 67 1.75 1.60 -4.53
CA PRO A 67 0.91 2.73 -4.92
C PRO A 67 0.28 3.47 -3.73
N ASP A 68 0.33 2.93 -2.52
CA ASP A 68 -0.30 3.49 -1.31
C ASP A 68 0.25 4.85 -0.94
N ILE A 69 1.52 5.13 -1.29
CA ILE A 69 2.12 6.45 -1.07
C ILE A 69 1.26 7.56 -1.67
N LEU A 70 0.56 7.30 -2.79
CA LEU A 70 -0.26 8.28 -3.49
C LEU A 70 -1.54 8.62 -2.74
N PHE A 71 -2.06 7.74 -1.86
CA PHE A 71 -3.23 8.01 -1.02
C PHE A 71 -3.00 9.22 -0.11
N TYR A 72 -1.76 9.48 0.26
CA TYR A 72 -1.37 10.53 1.18
C TYR A 72 -1.18 11.90 0.53
N PHE A 73 -1.37 12.02 -0.79
CA PHE A 73 -1.43 13.32 -1.45
C PHE A 73 -2.79 13.96 -1.20
N ASN A 74 -2.83 15.01 -0.35
CA ASN A 74 -4.07 15.68 0.05
C ASN A 74 -5.18 14.69 0.48
N PRO A 75 -4.95 13.83 1.48
CA PRO A 75 -5.76 12.64 1.76
C PRO A 75 -7.20 12.92 2.19
N LEU A 76 -7.53 14.16 2.55
CA LEU A 76 -8.88 14.55 2.95
C LEU A 76 -9.84 14.77 1.76
N PHE A 77 -9.31 14.90 0.56
CA PHE A 77 -10.07 15.17 -0.65
C PHE A 77 -9.67 14.22 -1.78
N SER A 78 -10.67 13.74 -2.53
CA SER A 78 -10.43 13.01 -3.77
C SER A 78 -9.74 13.93 -4.77
N ASN A 79 -8.67 13.47 -5.38
CA ASN A 79 -7.87 14.18 -6.38
C ASN A 79 -7.22 13.18 -7.35
N GLN A 80 -6.73 13.69 -8.48
CA GLN A 80 -6.16 12.85 -9.53
C GLN A 80 -5.05 11.92 -9.02
N VAL A 81 -4.16 12.40 -8.14
CA VAL A 81 -3.02 11.62 -7.67
C VAL A 81 -3.45 10.45 -6.78
N ASN A 82 -4.34 10.69 -5.79
CA ASN A 82 -4.78 9.60 -4.94
C ASN A 82 -5.69 8.60 -5.68
N GLN A 83 -6.39 9.05 -6.73
CA GLN A 83 -7.17 8.16 -7.59
C GLN A 83 -6.27 7.21 -8.42
N ILE A 84 -5.06 7.62 -8.82
CA ILE A 84 -4.09 6.71 -9.46
C ILE A 84 -3.80 5.53 -8.51
N GLY A 85 -3.46 5.81 -7.26
CA GLY A 85 -3.19 4.78 -6.25
C GLY A 85 -4.37 3.84 -6.06
N TYR A 86 -5.59 4.38 -5.91
CA TYR A 86 -6.80 3.56 -5.74
C TYR A 86 -7.10 2.69 -6.97
N ALA A 87 -6.97 3.25 -8.16
CA ALA A 87 -7.25 2.52 -9.40
C ALA A 87 -6.28 1.34 -9.60
N MET A 88 -5.02 1.50 -9.21
CA MET A 88 -4.01 0.44 -9.35
C MET A 88 -4.36 -0.82 -8.55
N HIS A 89 -5.01 -0.70 -7.39
CA HIS A 89 -5.38 -1.87 -6.59
C HIS A 89 -6.42 -2.77 -7.25
N GLY A 90 -7.23 -2.23 -8.15
CA GLY A 90 -8.21 -3.00 -8.91
C GLY A 90 -7.70 -3.53 -10.25
N ARG A 91 -6.49 -3.13 -10.66
CA ARG A 91 -5.90 -3.53 -11.95
C ARG A 91 -4.91 -4.68 -11.79
N SER A 92 -4.61 -5.35 -12.90
CA SER A 92 -3.57 -6.34 -12.97
C SER A 92 -2.20 -5.74 -12.63
N GLY A 93 -1.44 -6.40 -11.78
CA GLY A 93 -0.03 -6.07 -11.54
C GLY A 93 0.82 -6.11 -12.80
N LYS A 94 0.46 -6.96 -13.77
CA LYS A 94 1.15 -7.12 -15.07
C LYS A 94 1.33 -5.78 -15.77
N GLU A 95 0.27 -4.96 -15.86
CA GLU A 95 0.34 -3.63 -16.49
C GLU A 95 1.43 -2.75 -15.87
N PHE A 96 1.49 -2.70 -14.54
CA PHE A 96 2.53 -1.94 -13.83
C PHE A 96 3.93 -2.51 -14.09
N PHE A 97 4.13 -3.82 -13.93
CA PHE A 97 5.46 -4.42 -14.01
C PHE A 97 6.03 -4.46 -15.43
N GLU A 98 5.19 -4.60 -16.46
CA GLU A 98 5.61 -4.44 -17.85
C GLU A 98 6.02 -2.99 -18.17
N ASN A 99 5.27 -2.00 -17.67
CA ASN A 99 5.63 -0.60 -17.83
C ASN A 99 6.90 -0.26 -17.05
N ALA A 100 7.04 -0.75 -15.82
CA ALA A 100 8.22 -0.56 -14.98
C ALA A 100 9.49 -1.10 -15.66
N ALA A 101 9.42 -2.24 -16.33
CA ALA A 101 10.55 -2.76 -17.11
C ALA A 101 10.94 -1.83 -18.26
N LYS A 102 9.98 -1.18 -18.93
CA LYS A 102 10.26 -0.19 -19.98
C LYS A 102 10.93 1.04 -19.39
N VAL A 103 10.43 1.55 -18.27
CA VAL A 103 11.02 2.70 -17.55
C VAL A 103 12.47 2.40 -17.17
N ILE A 104 12.73 1.25 -16.53
CA ILE A 104 14.09 0.86 -16.12
C ILE A 104 15.03 0.74 -17.33
N LYS A 105 14.56 0.17 -18.45
CA LYS A 105 15.35 0.05 -19.67
C LYS A 105 15.74 1.39 -20.31
N GLN A 106 14.97 2.44 -20.06
CA GLN A 106 15.32 3.82 -20.48
C GLN A 106 16.44 4.43 -19.63
N HIS A 107 16.73 3.85 -18.45
CA HIS A 107 17.75 4.29 -17.51
C HIS A 107 18.72 3.15 -17.15
N PRO A 108 19.43 2.53 -18.11
CA PRO A 108 20.16 1.28 -17.92
C PRO A 108 21.28 1.37 -16.87
N ASP A 109 21.88 2.55 -16.70
CA ASP A 109 22.96 2.78 -15.74
C ASP A 109 22.46 3.20 -14.35
N ASN A 110 21.13 3.37 -14.18
CA ASN A 110 20.55 3.82 -12.93
C ASN A 110 19.76 2.72 -12.22
N LYS A 111 20.41 2.04 -11.28
CA LYS A 111 19.84 0.98 -10.45
C LYS A 111 18.80 1.48 -9.43
N ALA A 112 18.68 2.79 -9.26
CA ALA A 112 17.70 3.39 -8.35
C ALA A 112 16.28 2.98 -8.71
N TYR A 113 15.95 3.00 -10.00
CA TYR A 113 14.64 2.55 -10.52
C TYR A 113 14.39 1.08 -10.20
N LEU A 114 15.40 0.23 -10.38
CA LEU A 114 15.32 -1.19 -10.08
C LEU A 114 15.11 -1.46 -8.58
N SER A 115 15.83 -0.74 -7.73
CA SER A 115 15.68 -0.86 -6.27
C SER A 115 14.26 -0.52 -5.81
N TYR A 116 13.65 0.54 -6.36
CA TYR A 116 12.27 0.90 -6.09
C TYR A 116 11.31 -0.21 -6.49
N VAL A 117 11.48 -0.78 -7.69
CA VAL A 117 10.62 -1.87 -8.20
C VAL A 117 10.77 -3.15 -7.36
N TYR A 118 11.94 -3.46 -6.83
CA TYR A 118 12.11 -4.58 -5.90
C TYR A 118 11.28 -4.39 -4.63
N GLY A 119 11.24 -3.18 -4.08
CA GLY A 119 10.34 -2.85 -2.98
C GLY A 119 8.88 -2.99 -3.38
N PHE A 120 8.53 -2.54 -4.57
CA PHE A 120 7.17 -2.62 -5.10
C PHE A 120 6.70 -4.07 -5.32
N ILE A 121 7.59 -4.98 -5.74
CA ILE A 121 7.30 -6.43 -5.81
C ILE A 121 6.95 -6.95 -4.41
N CYS A 122 7.69 -6.56 -3.38
CA CYS A 122 7.40 -6.96 -2.00
C CYS A 122 6.01 -6.50 -1.56
N HIS A 123 5.62 -5.26 -1.89
CA HIS A 123 4.29 -4.74 -1.62
C HIS A 123 3.22 -5.56 -2.34
N PHE A 124 3.34 -5.68 -3.65
CA PHE A 124 2.38 -6.37 -4.50
C PHE A 124 2.09 -7.79 -4.00
N ILE A 125 3.13 -8.58 -3.75
CA ILE A 125 2.93 -9.98 -3.37
C ILE A 125 2.37 -10.14 -1.95
N LEU A 126 2.63 -9.22 -1.03
CA LEU A 126 2.02 -9.27 0.29
C LEU A 126 0.52 -9.00 0.20
N ASP A 127 0.14 -7.97 -0.56
CA ASP A 127 -1.25 -7.61 -0.79
C ASP A 127 -2.00 -8.73 -1.52
N GLU A 128 -1.45 -9.21 -2.64
CA GLU A 128 -2.05 -10.28 -3.43
C GLU A 128 -2.29 -11.53 -2.58
N THR A 129 -1.33 -11.91 -1.74
CA THR A 129 -1.43 -13.12 -0.91
C THR A 129 -2.41 -12.95 0.26
N CYS A 130 -2.57 -11.74 0.80
CA CYS A 130 -3.33 -11.49 2.04
C CYS A 130 -4.76 -11.03 1.81
N HIS A 131 -5.05 -10.23 0.80
CA HIS A 131 -6.33 -9.54 0.65
C HIS A 131 -7.52 -10.47 0.42
N GLY A 132 -7.33 -11.58 -0.30
CA GLY A 132 -8.39 -12.57 -0.47
C GLY A 132 -8.94 -13.08 0.88
N TYR A 133 -8.04 -13.42 1.78
CA TYR A 133 -8.43 -13.82 3.13
C TYR A 133 -9.00 -12.66 3.97
N ILE A 134 -8.45 -11.46 3.84
CA ILE A 134 -8.97 -10.28 4.56
C ILE A 134 -10.41 -10.01 4.15
N ASP A 135 -10.75 -10.08 2.87
CA ASP A 135 -12.11 -9.89 2.36
C ASP A 135 -13.06 -10.96 2.94
N GLU A 136 -12.67 -12.24 2.95
CA GLU A 136 -13.45 -13.32 3.59
C GLU A 136 -13.68 -13.05 5.09
N LYS A 137 -12.67 -12.54 5.79
CA LYS A 137 -12.78 -12.23 7.21
C LYS A 137 -13.71 -11.04 7.46
N ILE A 138 -13.69 -10.01 6.62
CA ILE A 138 -14.62 -8.87 6.68
C ILE A 138 -16.05 -9.38 6.51
N GLU A 139 -16.32 -10.17 5.48
CA GLU A 139 -17.65 -10.71 5.18
C GLU A 139 -18.21 -11.58 6.30
N SER A 140 -17.36 -12.45 6.88
CA SER A 140 -17.79 -13.39 7.93
C SER A 140 -17.92 -12.76 9.31
N SER A 141 -17.17 -11.71 9.64
CA SER A 141 -17.10 -11.13 10.99
C SER A 141 -17.65 -9.71 11.12
N GLY A 142 -17.74 -8.95 10.02
CA GLY A 142 -18.07 -7.52 10.02
C GLY A 142 -16.99 -6.61 10.62
N ILE A 143 -15.80 -7.16 10.90
CA ILE A 143 -14.64 -6.36 11.35
C ILE A 143 -14.13 -5.57 10.15
N SER A 144 -13.72 -4.32 10.37
CA SER A 144 -13.21 -3.49 9.27
C SER A 144 -11.85 -3.99 8.77
N HIS A 145 -11.58 -3.78 7.48
CA HIS A 145 -10.31 -4.05 6.83
C HIS A 145 -9.13 -3.47 7.64
N THR A 146 -9.22 -2.17 7.95
CA THR A 146 -8.19 -1.45 8.69
C THR A 146 -7.90 -2.04 10.08
N GLU A 147 -8.91 -2.58 10.76
CA GLU A 147 -8.72 -3.17 12.09
C GLU A 147 -8.03 -4.53 12.00
N ILE A 148 -8.36 -5.35 10.99
CA ILE A 148 -7.72 -6.65 10.76
C ILE A 148 -6.22 -6.45 10.53
N GLU A 149 -5.86 -5.52 9.66
CA GLU A 149 -4.45 -5.26 9.31
C GLU A 149 -3.67 -4.61 10.45
N VAL A 150 -4.25 -3.63 11.14
CA VAL A 150 -3.58 -2.96 12.26
C VAL A 150 -3.37 -3.92 13.44
N GLU A 151 -4.27 -4.86 13.68
CA GLU A 151 -4.05 -5.89 14.70
C GLU A 151 -2.97 -6.91 14.26
N PHE A 152 -2.83 -7.17 12.97
CA PHE A 152 -1.70 -7.93 12.45
C PHE A 152 -0.37 -7.18 12.60
N ASP A 153 -0.33 -5.90 12.22
CA ASP A 153 0.83 -5.02 12.46
C ASP A 153 1.20 -4.96 13.95
N ARG A 154 0.19 -4.85 14.83
CA ARG A 154 0.38 -4.92 16.28
C ARG A 154 1.06 -6.22 16.70
N MET A 155 0.60 -7.36 16.20
CA MET A 155 1.18 -8.66 16.54
C MET A 155 2.66 -8.72 16.10
N LEU A 156 2.98 -8.24 14.92
CA LEU A 156 4.35 -8.19 14.41
C LEU A 156 5.23 -7.26 15.24
N MET A 157 4.77 -6.04 15.56
CA MET A 157 5.49 -5.08 16.40
C MET A 157 5.79 -5.64 17.79
N VAL A 158 4.82 -6.29 18.44
CA VAL A 158 5.01 -6.95 19.74
C VAL A 158 6.04 -8.08 19.64
N LYS A 159 5.99 -8.88 18.58
CA LYS A 159 6.96 -9.95 18.32
C LYS A 159 8.38 -9.41 18.16
N ASP A 160 8.53 -8.24 17.59
CA ASP A 160 9.82 -7.57 17.39
C ASP A 160 10.24 -6.68 18.58
N GLY A 161 9.45 -6.70 19.69
CA GLY A 161 9.78 -6.00 20.95
C GLY A 161 9.39 -4.53 21.01
N TYR A 162 8.60 -4.04 20.06
CA TYR A 162 8.10 -2.66 20.04
C TYR A 162 6.80 -2.48 20.84
N ASP A 163 6.58 -1.27 21.33
CA ASP A 163 5.28 -0.83 21.86
C ASP A 163 4.39 -0.31 20.70
N PRO A 164 3.35 -1.06 20.28
CA PRO A 164 2.58 -0.72 19.09
C PRO A 164 1.88 0.64 19.14
N ILE A 165 1.56 1.15 20.34
CA ILE A 165 0.90 2.45 20.49
C ILE A 165 1.86 3.64 20.48
N ARG A 166 3.18 3.40 20.44
CA ARG A 166 4.22 4.42 20.45
C ARG A 166 5.22 4.30 19.31
N HIS A 167 5.27 3.15 18.66
CA HIS A 167 6.21 2.92 17.56
C HIS A 167 5.84 3.76 16.33
N ARG A 168 6.83 4.45 15.75
CA ARG A 168 6.65 5.23 14.53
C ARG A 168 6.82 4.31 13.32
N LEU A 169 5.81 4.28 12.47
CA LEU A 169 5.74 3.34 11.34
C LEU A 169 6.49 3.79 10.08
N THR A 170 6.92 5.06 10.01
CA THR A 170 7.43 5.68 8.78
C THR A 170 8.85 6.23 8.92
N GLU A 171 9.63 5.77 9.90
CA GLU A 171 11.02 6.25 10.10
C GLU A 171 11.96 5.87 8.95
N HIS A 172 11.61 4.84 8.18
CA HIS A 172 12.33 4.38 7.00
C HIS A 172 11.99 5.17 5.72
N ILE A 173 10.99 6.04 5.75
CA ILE A 173 10.59 6.85 4.59
C ILE A 173 11.39 8.14 4.56
N VAL A 174 12.21 8.30 3.53
CA VAL A 174 13.01 9.50 3.30
C VAL A 174 12.42 10.31 2.15
N PRO A 175 11.64 11.38 2.43
CA PRO A 175 11.08 12.22 1.39
C PRO A 175 12.14 13.19 0.86
N SER A 176 12.66 12.91 -0.31
CA SER A 176 13.57 13.80 -1.05
C SER A 176 13.03 14.04 -2.46
N MET A 177 13.50 15.10 -3.13
CA MET A 177 13.12 15.34 -4.52
C MET A 177 13.76 14.31 -5.44
N GLU A 178 14.97 13.88 -5.13
CA GLU A 178 15.72 12.85 -5.86
C GLU A 178 14.93 11.51 -5.87
N ASN A 179 14.44 11.07 -4.71
CA ASN A 179 13.61 9.89 -4.62
C ASN A 179 12.28 10.08 -5.38
N ALA A 180 11.67 11.25 -5.26
CA ALA A 180 10.42 11.56 -5.92
C ALA A 180 10.53 11.61 -7.46
N GLU A 181 11.67 12.04 -8.00
CA GLU A 181 11.97 12.03 -9.44
C GLU A 181 12.09 10.61 -9.99
N VAL A 182 12.68 9.68 -9.25
CA VAL A 182 12.71 8.27 -9.63
C VAL A 182 11.31 7.68 -9.58
N ILE A 183 10.59 7.91 -8.50
CA ILE A 183 9.28 7.28 -8.24
C ILE A 183 8.22 7.77 -9.25
N GLN A 184 8.20 9.05 -9.59
CA GLN A 184 7.20 9.61 -10.49
C GLN A 184 7.23 8.98 -11.89
N ALA A 185 8.37 8.44 -12.33
CA ALA A 185 8.50 7.79 -13.62
C ALA A 185 7.60 6.54 -13.76
N PHE A 186 7.13 5.98 -12.66
CA PHE A 186 6.25 4.81 -12.62
C PHE A 186 4.75 5.15 -12.52
N PHE A 187 4.41 6.44 -12.30
CA PHE A 187 3.03 6.86 -12.10
C PHE A 187 2.62 7.92 -13.12
N GLU A 188 2.05 7.48 -14.22
CA GLU A 188 1.51 8.40 -15.21
C GLU A 188 0.44 9.31 -14.59
N GLY A 189 0.55 10.61 -14.80
CA GLY A 189 -0.37 11.63 -14.27
C GLY A 189 -0.01 12.16 -12.86
N ALA A 190 1.12 11.75 -12.29
CA ALA A 190 1.68 12.34 -11.07
C ALA A 190 3.08 12.91 -11.35
N ASP A 191 3.36 14.11 -10.87
CA ASP A 191 4.69 14.73 -10.97
C ASP A 191 5.54 14.51 -9.69
N SER A 192 6.84 14.79 -9.76
CA SER A 192 7.78 14.61 -8.66
C SER A 192 7.44 15.46 -7.42
N VAL A 193 6.88 16.66 -7.61
CA VAL A 193 6.46 17.52 -6.49
C VAL A 193 5.25 16.91 -5.78
N GLN A 194 4.34 16.30 -6.53
CA GLN A 194 3.17 15.61 -5.98
C GLN A 194 3.60 14.34 -5.21
N VAL A 195 4.50 13.53 -5.78
CA VAL A 195 5.08 12.36 -5.11
C VAL A 195 5.81 12.78 -3.82
N TYR A 196 6.65 13.79 -3.88
CA TYR A 196 7.32 14.32 -2.69
C TYR A 196 6.33 14.74 -1.59
N LYS A 197 5.25 15.45 -1.97
CA LYS A 197 4.19 15.83 -1.03
C LYS A 197 3.44 14.61 -0.48
N ALA A 198 3.23 13.59 -1.29
CA ALA A 198 2.61 12.33 -0.88
C ALA A 198 3.45 11.62 0.19
N LEU A 199 4.75 11.48 -0.01
CA LEU A 199 5.67 10.91 0.98
C LEU A 199 5.65 11.68 2.31
N LYS A 200 5.68 13.01 2.26
CA LYS A 200 5.54 13.85 3.47
C LYS A 200 4.16 13.70 4.10
N GLY A 201 3.13 13.56 3.28
CA GLY A 201 1.75 13.28 3.70
C GLY A 201 1.65 11.96 4.46
N MET A 202 2.30 10.92 3.97
CA MET A 202 2.36 9.60 4.61
C MET A 202 2.96 9.69 6.02
N ILE A 203 4.12 10.32 6.16
CA ILE A 203 4.77 10.53 7.46
C ILE A 203 3.85 11.33 8.40
N LYS A 204 3.26 12.42 7.91
CA LYS A 204 2.38 13.28 8.70
C LYS A 204 1.12 12.54 9.17
N SER A 205 0.48 11.77 8.29
CA SER A 205 -0.74 11.04 8.59
C SER A 205 -0.48 9.92 9.61
N ASN A 206 0.57 9.12 9.42
CA ASN A 206 0.95 8.08 10.37
C ASN A 206 1.30 8.67 11.75
N ASN A 207 2.05 9.76 11.82
CA ASN A 207 2.35 10.45 13.08
C ASN A 207 1.09 11.06 13.73
N LEU A 208 0.11 11.50 12.94
CA LEU A 208 -1.17 11.97 13.46
C LEU A 208 -1.97 10.84 14.13
N LEU A 209 -2.02 9.67 13.48
CA LEU A 209 -2.73 8.47 13.96
C LEU A 209 -2.02 7.78 15.12
N LEU A 210 -0.73 8.02 15.31
CA LEU A 210 0.01 7.55 16.49
C LEU A 210 -0.52 8.28 17.75
N ALA A 211 -1.42 7.61 18.49
CA ALA A 211 -2.18 8.21 19.57
C ALA A 211 -2.02 7.49 20.93
N PRO A 212 -0.83 7.57 21.58
CA PRO A 212 -0.60 6.95 22.88
C PRO A 212 -1.39 7.57 24.01
N SER A 213 -1.76 8.87 23.92
CA SER A 213 -2.52 9.55 24.98
C SER A 213 -4.03 9.44 24.78
N LYS A 214 -4.77 9.29 25.89
CA LYS A 214 -6.23 9.22 25.86
C LYS A 214 -6.86 10.48 25.24
N GLY A 215 -6.31 11.67 25.55
CA GLY A 215 -6.82 12.94 25.02
C GLY A 215 -6.71 13.04 23.50
N LYS A 216 -5.53 12.69 22.92
CA LYS A 216 -5.33 12.67 21.46
C LYS A 216 -6.27 11.68 20.79
N ARG A 217 -6.41 10.47 21.36
CA ARG A 217 -7.32 9.43 20.84
C ARG A 217 -8.78 9.89 20.86
N LEU A 218 -9.22 10.50 21.96
CA LEU A 218 -10.57 11.03 22.05
C LEU A 218 -10.85 12.08 20.98
N LEU A 219 -9.88 12.98 20.73
CA LEU A 219 -9.98 14.02 19.71
C LEU A 219 -10.07 13.39 18.29
N ILE A 220 -9.20 12.41 17.97
CA ILE A 220 -9.23 11.71 16.68
C ILE A 220 -10.59 11.01 16.51
N ASN A 221 -11.04 10.25 17.51
CA ASN A 221 -12.32 9.54 17.45
C ASN A 221 -13.51 10.49 17.29
N ALA A 222 -13.50 11.64 17.97
CA ALA A 222 -14.53 12.65 17.81
C ALA A 222 -14.56 13.22 16.39
N LEU A 223 -13.39 13.52 15.82
CA LEU A 223 -13.26 14.00 14.45
C LEU A 223 -13.79 12.98 13.45
N LEU A 224 -13.38 11.70 13.58
CA LEU A 224 -13.85 10.62 12.71
C LEU A 224 -15.39 10.43 12.79
N LYS A 225 -15.98 10.60 13.98
CA LYS A 225 -17.45 10.53 14.14
C LYS A 225 -18.16 11.72 13.46
N VAL A 226 -17.63 12.94 13.63
CA VAL A 226 -18.21 14.14 13.01
C VAL A 226 -18.13 14.07 11.48
N THR A 227 -17.05 13.48 10.93
CA THR A 227 -16.88 13.32 9.48
C THR A 227 -17.60 12.08 8.91
N GLY A 228 -18.25 11.26 9.74
CA GLY A 228 -18.92 10.03 9.32
C GLY A 228 -17.99 8.86 9.00
N ASN A 229 -16.67 9.03 9.14
CA ASN A 229 -15.67 8.02 8.75
C ASN A 229 -15.25 7.09 9.92
N TYR A 230 -15.93 7.19 11.07
CA TYR A 230 -15.51 6.45 12.27
C TYR A 230 -15.47 4.94 12.07
N LYS A 231 -16.51 4.36 11.43
CA LYS A 231 -16.62 2.91 11.26
C LYS A 231 -15.48 2.33 10.42
N GLU A 232 -15.03 3.05 9.41
CA GLU A 232 -14.00 2.60 8.48
C GLU A 232 -12.58 2.92 8.95
N MET A 233 -12.40 4.08 9.62
CA MET A 233 -11.08 4.62 9.91
C MET A 233 -10.63 4.51 11.37
N HIS A 234 -11.52 4.16 12.31
CA HIS A 234 -11.10 4.08 13.71
C HIS A 234 -10.07 2.98 13.95
N GLY A 235 -10.10 1.91 13.17
CA GLY A 235 -9.13 0.82 13.16
C GLY A 235 -7.69 1.27 12.89
N LEU A 236 -7.50 2.42 12.19
CA LEU A 236 -6.18 3.00 11.96
C LEU A 236 -5.45 3.45 13.24
N VAL A 237 -6.18 3.66 14.33
CA VAL A 237 -5.61 4.03 15.62
C VAL A 237 -5.39 2.77 16.45
N VAL A 238 -4.16 2.28 16.50
CA VAL A 238 -3.80 1.04 17.20
C VAL A 238 -4.41 1.00 18.60
N ASN A 239 -5.17 -0.06 18.90
CA ASN A 239 -5.86 -0.22 20.18
C ASN A 239 -4.89 -0.32 21.38
N TYR A 240 -5.29 0.12 22.59
CA TYR A 240 -4.49 -0.08 23.80
C TYR A 240 -4.30 -1.55 24.15
N LYS A 241 -5.30 -2.39 23.85
CA LYS A 241 -5.26 -3.82 24.00
C LYS A 241 -5.59 -4.45 22.64
N LYS A 242 -5.04 -5.63 22.38
CA LYS A 242 -5.38 -6.39 21.18
C LYS A 242 -6.90 -6.62 21.10
N ASN A 243 -7.41 -6.62 19.87
CA ASN A 243 -8.78 -7.05 19.62
C ASN A 243 -8.83 -8.59 19.55
N PRO A 244 -9.51 -9.28 20.52
CA PRO A 244 -9.58 -10.74 20.50
C PRO A 244 -10.25 -11.32 19.25
N LEU A 245 -11.13 -10.54 18.60
CA LEU A 245 -11.82 -10.94 17.37
C LEU A 245 -10.88 -11.02 16.15
N CYS A 246 -9.66 -10.47 16.27
CA CYS A 246 -8.62 -10.53 15.24
C CYS A 246 -7.51 -11.56 15.57
N ASP A 247 -7.65 -12.35 16.64
CA ASP A 247 -6.62 -13.34 17.02
C ASP A 247 -6.47 -14.46 15.98
N ASP A 248 -7.56 -14.89 15.37
CA ASP A 248 -7.57 -15.90 14.31
C ASP A 248 -7.03 -15.32 12.99
N SER A 249 -7.46 -14.12 12.62
CA SER A 249 -6.97 -13.46 11.41
C SER A 249 -5.48 -13.15 11.50
N SER A 250 -4.99 -12.66 12.64
CA SER A 250 -3.55 -12.41 12.82
C SER A 250 -2.72 -13.70 12.68
N ARG A 251 -3.23 -14.85 13.17
CA ARG A 251 -2.56 -16.14 12.96
C ARG A 251 -2.55 -16.58 11.49
N LYS A 252 -3.68 -16.44 10.79
CA LYS A 252 -3.76 -16.82 9.37
C LYS A 252 -2.88 -15.91 8.53
N LEU A 253 -2.92 -14.59 8.76
CA LEU A 253 -2.07 -13.62 8.07
C LEU A 253 -0.58 -13.86 8.31
N TRP A 254 -0.20 -14.39 9.50
CA TRP A 254 1.19 -14.78 9.74
C TRP A 254 1.67 -15.88 8.77
N PHE A 255 0.83 -16.87 8.46
CA PHE A 255 1.19 -17.93 7.50
C PHE A 255 1.26 -17.36 6.08
N LEU A 256 0.29 -16.56 5.66
CA LEU A 256 0.28 -15.90 4.36
C LEU A 256 1.48 -14.95 4.19
N TYR A 257 1.83 -14.21 5.22
CA TYR A 257 3.03 -13.37 5.25
C TYR A 257 4.32 -14.18 5.04
N GLN A 258 4.45 -15.37 5.64
CA GLN A 258 5.63 -16.23 5.42
C GLN A 258 5.66 -16.77 3.98
N GLU A 259 4.52 -17.06 3.38
CA GLU A 259 4.38 -17.46 2.00
C GLU A 259 4.77 -16.30 1.05
N ALA A 260 4.20 -15.12 1.24
CA ALA A 260 4.53 -13.91 0.49
C ALA A 260 6.02 -13.57 0.56
N LYS A 261 6.66 -13.76 1.72
CA LYS A 261 8.11 -13.54 1.87
C LYS A 261 8.94 -14.44 0.96
N GLY A 262 8.61 -15.74 0.89
CA GLY A 262 9.31 -16.68 0.00
C GLY A 262 9.09 -16.30 -1.47
N SER A 263 7.86 -16.01 -1.83
CA SER A 263 7.46 -15.60 -3.18
C SER A 263 8.15 -14.30 -3.62
N ALA A 264 8.25 -13.30 -2.74
CA ALA A 264 8.92 -12.03 -3.04
C ALA A 264 10.38 -12.21 -3.47
N VAL A 265 11.14 -13.08 -2.79
CA VAL A 265 12.53 -13.37 -3.13
C VAL A 265 12.64 -13.98 -4.54
N SER A 266 11.80 -14.97 -4.84
CA SER A 266 11.76 -15.61 -6.16
C SER A 266 11.36 -14.63 -7.25
N LEU A 267 10.30 -13.85 -7.03
CA LEU A 267 9.78 -12.88 -7.99
C LEU A 267 10.77 -11.76 -8.31
N ILE A 268 11.57 -11.30 -7.34
CA ILE A 268 12.62 -10.31 -7.59
C ILE A 268 13.69 -10.91 -8.52
N HIS A 269 14.08 -12.16 -8.30
CA HIS A 269 15.04 -12.85 -9.17
C HIS A 269 14.49 -13.09 -10.59
N GLU A 270 13.27 -13.61 -10.69
CA GLU A 270 12.57 -13.84 -11.96
C GLU A 270 12.34 -12.54 -12.75
N TYR A 271 12.08 -11.41 -12.05
CA TYR A 271 11.89 -10.12 -12.71
C TYR A 271 13.14 -9.62 -13.41
N LEU A 272 14.34 -9.91 -12.89
CA LEU A 272 15.59 -9.67 -13.62
C LEU A 272 15.67 -10.49 -14.90
N SER A 273 15.39 -11.79 -14.80
CA SER A 273 15.38 -12.70 -15.96
C SER A 273 14.39 -12.24 -17.04
N TYR A 274 13.20 -11.77 -16.62
CA TYR A 274 12.21 -11.15 -17.51
C TYR A 274 12.77 -9.90 -18.19
N MET A 275 13.40 -9.00 -17.46
CA MET A 275 13.99 -7.79 -18.02
C MET A 275 15.11 -8.07 -19.02
N GLU A 276 15.88 -9.12 -18.83
CA GLU A 276 16.92 -9.61 -19.75
C GLU A 276 16.35 -10.33 -20.97
N GLY A 277 15.05 -10.63 -20.95
CA GLY A 277 14.34 -11.32 -22.03
C GLY A 277 14.57 -12.83 -22.05
N SER A 278 15.09 -13.41 -20.96
CA SER A 278 15.31 -14.84 -20.82
C SER A 278 14.08 -15.60 -20.33
N GLU A 279 13.13 -14.93 -19.71
CA GLU A 279 11.88 -15.49 -19.20
C GLU A 279 10.69 -14.56 -19.48
N ASN A 280 9.47 -15.11 -19.41
CA ASN A 280 8.24 -14.32 -19.41
C ASN A 280 7.97 -13.76 -18.03
N LEU A 281 7.19 -12.67 -17.97
CA LEU A 281 6.70 -12.14 -16.68
C LEU A 281 5.86 -13.22 -15.97
N ASN A 282 6.11 -13.42 -14.66
CA ASN A 282 5.42 -14.45 -13.89
C ASN A 282 3.90 -14.22 -13.88
N GLN A 283 3.13 -15.30 -14.00
CA GLN A 283 1.66 -15.26 -14.09
C GLN A 283 0.99 -14.65 -12.83
N ILE A 284 1.68 -14.65 -11.68
CA ILE A 284 1.13 -14.01 -10.47
C ILE A 284 0.83 -12.53 -10.69
N TYR A 285 1.56 -11.86 -11.57
CA TYR A 285 1.31 -10.46 -11.90
C TYR A 285 0.00 -10.24 -12.70
N SER A 286 -0.67 -11.30 -13.18
CA SER A 286 -2.03 -11.19 -13.76
C SER A 286 -3.10 -10.95 -12.69
N TYR A 287 -2.79 -11.15 -11.41
CA TYR A 287 -3.68 -10.81 -10.32
C TYR A 287 -3.63 -9.31 -9.99
N SER A 288 -4.70 -8.80 -9.41
CA SER A 288 -4.72 -7.48 -8.79
C SER A 288 -4.11 -7.53 -7.38
N PHE A 289 -3.83 -6.37 -6.81
CA PHE A 289 -3.43 -6.25 -5.39
C PHE A 289 -4.53 -6.75 -4.42
N GLY A 290 -5.77 -6.86 -4.88
CA GLY A 290 -6.90 -7.43 -4.14
C GLY A 290 -7.09 -8.94 -4.36
N SER A 291 -6.06 -9.69 -4.76
CA SER A 291 -6.10 -11.15 -4.97
C SER A 291 -7.11 -11.63 -6.02
N LYS A 292 -7.49 -10.77 -6.98
CA LYS A 292 -8.41 -11.12 -8.06
C LYS A 292 -7.64 -11.34 -9.35
N LEU A 293 -7.88 -12.48 -10.02
CA LEU A 293 -7.38 -12.70 -11.37
C LEU A 293 -8.10 -11.73 -12.33
N ILE A 294 -7.33 -10.94 -13.06
CA ILE A 294 -7.84 -10.02 -14.08
C ILE A 294 -7.62 -10.66 -15.45
N GLU A 295 -8.69 -11.02 -16.13
CA GLU A 295 -8.64 -11.58 -17.48
C GLU A 295 -8.41 -10.47 -18.51
N GLU A 296 -7.60 -10.74 -19.56
CA GLU A 296 -7.22 -9.72 -20.56
C GLU A 296 -8.39 -9.16 -21.37
N GLU A 297 -9.58 -9.82 -21.34
CA GLU A 297 -10.78 -9.35 -22.01
C GLU A 297 -11.48 -8.19 -21.27
N GLU A 298 -11.32 -8.07 -19.97
CA GLU A 298 -11.90 -6.96 -19.18
C GLU A 298 -11.20 -5.60 -19.42
N ILE A 299 -10.01 -5.61 -20.02
CA ILE A 299 -9.21 -4.39 -20.28
C ILE A 299 -9.72 -3.62 -21.52
N LYS A 300 -10.54 -4.24 -22.39
CA LYS A 300 -10.97 -3.64 -23.67
C LYS A 300 -12.19 -2.73 -23.59
N ASP A 301 -12.94 -2.76 -22.51
CA ASP A 301 -14.21 -2.03 -22.40
C ASP A 301 -14.15 -0.73 -21.57
N GLU A 302 -12.95 -0.31 -21.10
CA GLU A 302 -12.77 0.90 -20.29
C GLU A 302 -11.95 2.02 -20.98
N ILE A 303 -11.80 2.00 -22.33
CA ILE A 303 -11.14 3.09 -23.10
C ILE A 303 -12.15 3.93 -23.84
#